data_4e399a757eaac5017ad17b2c399a0294
#
_entry.id   4e399a757eaac5017ad17b2c399a0294
#
_cell.length_a   1.000
_cell.length_b   1.000
_cell.length_c   1.000
_cell.angle_alpha   90.00
_cell.angle_beta   90.00
_cell.angle_gamma   90.00
#
_symmetry.space_group_name_H-M   'P 1'
#
loop_
_entity.id
_entity.type
_entity.pdbx_description
1 polymer ?
#
loop_
_entity_poly.entity_id
_entity_poly.type
_entity_poly.pdbx_seq_one_letter_code
_entity_poly.pdbx_strand_id
1 'polypeptide(L)' 'MPQWLQSRVSNPLIGANRVMVYAGSLDSEVYYNIEPETYANSYYNPMFRDVNGNLLDNDQESRLISKITNWTCIYFVEL' A
#
# COMPACT_ATOMS: atom_id res chain seq x y z
N MET A 1 -2.65 10.50 7.74
CA MET A 1 -1.93 9.86 6.62
C MET A 1 -0.81 10.76 6.14
N PRO A 2 0.31 10.19 5.70
CA PRO A 2 1.36 10.99 5.06
C PRO A 2 0.82 11.74 3.84
N GLN A 3 1.42 12.87 3.52
CA GLN A 3 0.95 13.68 2.40
C GLN A 3 1.05 12.95 1.05
N TRP A 4 2.11 12.18 0.84
CA TRP A 4 2.25 11.41 -0.39
C TRP A 4 1.10 10.40 -0.56
N LEU A 5 0.64 9.82 0.55
CA LEU A 5 -0.46 8.86 0.52
C LEU A 5 -1.79 9.56 0.24
N GLN A 6 -2.02 10.73 0.82
CA GLN A 6 -3.20 11.53 0.52
C GLN A 6 -3.27 11.88 -0.96
N SER A 7 -2.15 12.29 -1.54
CA SER A 7 -2.07 12.57 -2.98
C SER A 7 -2.36 11.33 -3.81
N ARG A 8 -1.84 10.18 -3.39
CA ARG A 8 -2.03 8.92 -4.12
C ARG A 8 -3.49 8.48 -4.13
N VAL A 9 -4.18 8.57 -3.00
CA VAL A 9 -5.59 8.15 -2.92
C VAL A 9 -6.53 9.15 -3.57
N SER A 10 -6.13 10.42 -3.69
CA SER A 10 -6.90 11.45 -4.38
C SER A 10 -6.81 11.34 -5.90
N ASN A 11 -5.87 10.54 -6.40
CA ASN A 11 -5.65 10.35 -7.85
C ASN A 11 -5.66 8.86 -8.16
N PRO A 12 -6.84 8.20 -8.08
CA PRO A 12 -6.93 6.77 -8.33
C PRO A 12 -6.58 6.43 -9.77
N LEU A 13 -6.17 5.18 -9.98
CA LEU A 13 -5.88 4.68 -11.32
C LEU A 13 -7.13 4.69 -12.17
N ILE A 14 -6.95 5.02 -13.46
CA ILE A 14 -8.05 4.97 -14.43
C ILE A 14 -8.57 3.54 -14.52
N GLY A 15 -9.89 3.39 -14.40
CA GLY A 15 -10.54 2.08 -14.43
C GLY A 15 -10.62 1.38 -13.09
N ALA A 16 -10.05 1.94 -12.05
CA ALA A 16 -10.21 1.41 -10.70
C ALA A 16 -11.65 1.62 -10.24
N ASN A 17 -12.23 0.63 -9.57
CA ASN A 17 -13.58 0.72 -9.02
C ASN A 17 -13.59 0.91 -7.51
N ARG A 18 -12.44 0.88 -6.88
CA ARG A 18 -12.27 1.16 -5.45
C ARG A 18 -10.83 1.52 -5.15
N VAL A 19 -10.63 2.15 -4.00
CA VAL A 19 -9.28 2.38 -3.45
C VAL A 19 -9.30 1.92 -2.00
N MET A 20 -8.35 1.09 -1.63
CA MET A 20 -8.15 0.64 -0.26
C MET A 20 -6.72 0.85 0.16
N VAL A 21 -6.51 1.24 1.40
CA VAL A 21 -5.18 1.37 1.98
C VAL A 21 -5.14 0.60 3.30
N TYR A 22 -4.14 -0.25 3.43
CA TYR A 22 -3.84 -0.94 4.67
C TYR A 22 -2.54 -0.40 5.25
N ALA A 23 -2.51 -0.27 6.56
CA ALA A 23 -1.30 0.09 7.29
C ALA A 23 -0.96 -1.02 8.28
N GLY A 24 0.31 -1.29 8.43
CA GLY A 24 0.82 -2.21 9.42
C GLY A 24 2.16 -1.71 9.94
N SER A 25 2.63 -2.26 11.04
CA SER A 25 3.89 -1.82 11.64
C SER A 25 4.73 -3.00 12.11
N LEU A 26 6.04 -2.77 12.09
CA LEU A 26 7.04 -3.70 12.61
C LEU A 26 8.17 -2.87 13.20
N ASP A 27 8.52 -3.14 14.46
CA ASP A 27 9.61 -2.43 15.14
C ASP A 27 9.47 -0.91 15.06
N SER A 28 8.26 -0.39 15.27
CA SER A 28 7.91 1.04 15.22
C SER A 28 7.98 1.66 13.83
N GLU A 29 8.28 0.89 12.79
CA GLU A 29 8.23 1.35 11.42
C GLU A 29 6.88 1.02 10.81
N VAL A 30 6.30 1.96 10.05
CA VAL A 30 4.98 1.81 9.43
C VAL A 30 5.15 1.51 7.96
N TYR A 31 4.34 0.57 7.48
CA TYR A 31 4.31 0.16 6.07
C TYR A 31 2.88 0.22 5.55
N TYR A 32 2.75 0.43 4.25
CA TYR A 32 1.45 0.60 3.61
C TYR A 32 1.30 -0.33 2.42
N ASN A 33 0.07 -0.79 2.22
CA ASN A 33 -0.35 -1.49 1.00
C ASN A 33 -1.52 -0.73 0.41
N ILE A 34 -1.41 -0.35 -0.86
CA ILE A 34 -2.45 0.38 -1.58
C ILE A 34 -3.02 -0.55 -2.64
N GLU A 35 -4.34 -0.65 -2.72
CA GLU A 35 -5.02 -1.44 -3.75
C GLU A 35 -6.03 -0.59 -4.50
N PRO A 36 -5.96 -0.54 -5.83
CA PRO A 36 -4.91 -1.12 -6.68
C PRO A 36 -3.66 -0.25 -6.70
N GLU A 37 -2.48 -0.88 -6.75
CA GLU A 37 -1.21 -0.16 -6.92
C GLU A 37 -0.88 0.01 -8.40
N THR A 38 -1.30 -0.96 -9.24
CA THR A 38 -1.09 -0.95 -10.69
C THR A 38 -2.40 -1.21 -11.40
N TYR A 39 -2.42 -1.03 -12.72
CA TYR A 39 -3.61 -1.29 -13.52
C TYR A 39 -4.03 -2.76 -13.45
N ALA A 40 -5.34 -2.99 -13.56
CA ALA A 40 -5.94 -4.29 -13.29
C ALA A 40 -5.41 -5.43 -14.16
N ASN A 41 -4.96 -5.14 -15.38
CA ASN A 41 -4.41 -6.14 -16.26
C ASN A 41 -2.91 -6.36 -16.11
N SER A 42 -2.29 -5.69 -15.15
CA SER A 42 -0.87 -5.90 -14.86
C SER A 42 -0.67 -7.15 -14.04
N TYR A 43 0.26 -7.97 -14.45
CA TYR A 43 0.65 -9.13 -13.66
C TYR A 43 1.58 -8.66 -12.55
N TYR A 44 1.16 -8.82 -11.30
CA TYR A 44 1.96 -8.30 -10.20
C TYR A 44 1.70 -9.08 -8.92
N ASN A 45 2.65 -8.97 -8.01
CA ASN A 45 2.48 -9.33 -6.60
C ASN A 45 2.05 -8.10 -5.82
N PRO A 46 1.43 -8.26 -4.65
CA PRO A 46 1.14 -7.12 -3.78
C PRO A 46 2.38 -6.28 -3.56
N MET A 47 2.22 -4.97 -3.61
CA MET A 47 3.30 -4.01 -3.43
C MET A 47 3.12 -3.25 -2.13
N PHE A 48 4.23 -2.99 -1.46
CA PHE A 48 4.23 -2.32 -0.17
C PHE A 48 5.16 -1.12 -0.21
N ARG A 49 4.78 -0.09 0.54
CA ARG A 49 5.55 1.16 0.63
C ARG A 49 5.91 1.45 2.07
N ASP A 50 7.04 2.14 2.25
CA ASP A 50 7.45 2.63 3.56
C ASP A 50 6.75 3.95 3.90
N VAL A 51 7.08 4.53 5.05
CA VAL A 51 6.46 5.77 5.52
C VAL A 51 6.75 6.96 4.61
N ASN A 52 7.81 6.91 3.83
CA ASN A 52 8.19 7.96 2.89
C ASN A 52 7.60 7.75 1.48
N GLY A 53 6.85 6.68 1.28
CA GLY A 53 6.23 6.37 -0.01
C GLY A 53 7.11 5.58 -0.96
N ASN A 54 8.27 5.11 -0.53
CA ASN A 54 9.17 4.31 -1.36
C ASN A 54 8.69 2.87 -1.42
N LEU A 55 8.66 2.29 -2.63
CA LEU A 55 8.35 0.88 -2.78
C LEU A 55 9.45 0.04 -2.15
N LEU A 56 9.04 -1.00 -1.43
CA LEU A 56 9.98 -1.98 -0.91
C LEU A 56 10.46 -2.87 -2.05
N ASP A 57 11.74 -3.22 -2.04
CA ASP A 57 12.26 -4.21 -2.98
C ASP A 57 11.88 -5.63 -2.53
N ASN A 58 12.13 -6.63 -3.39
CA ASN A 58 11.74 -8.00 -3.10
C ASN A 58 12.37 -8.55 -1.83
N ASP A 59 13.61 -8.18 -1.56
CA ASP A 59 14.32 -8.63 -0.36
C ASP A 59 13.71 -8.04 0.91
N GLN A 60 13.41 -6.74 0.89
CA GLN A 60 12.75 -6.06 2.00
C GLN A 60 11.36 -6.64 2.26
N GLU A 61 10.57 -6.89 1.20
CA GLU A 61 9.27 -7.52 1.35
C GLU A 61 9.39 -8.88 2.02
N SER A 62 10.30 -9.71 1.55
CA SER A 62 10.48 -11.06 2.09
C SER A 62 10.83 -11.06 3.57
N ARG A 63 11.67 -10.10 3.98
CA ARG A 63 12.14 -10.04 5.36
C ARG A 63 11.17 -9.37 6.32
N LEU A 64 10.41 -8.37 5.84
CA LEU A 64 9.64 -7.50 6.70
C LEU A 64 8.15 -7.81 6.68
N ILE A 65 7.58 -7.96 5.50
CA ILE A 65 6.12 -7.97 5.33
C ILE A 65 5.49 -9.21 5.98
N SER A 66 6.13 -10.36 5.88
CA SER A 66 5.61 -11.59 6.47
C SER A 66 5.55 -11.55 8.01
N LYS A 67 6.29 -10.64 8.62
CA LYS A 67 6.34 -10.50 10.08
C LYS A 67 5.30 -9.52 10.62
N ILE A 68 4.66 -8.75 9.74
CA ILE A 68 3.63 -7.80 10.16
C ILE A 68 2.32 -8.54 10.32
N THR A 69 1.73 -8.44 11.51
CA THR A 69 0.49 -9.14 11.84
C THR A 69 -0.66 -8.21 12.17
N ASN A 70 -0.42 -6.90 12.16
CA ASN A 70 -1.40 -5.90 12.59
C ASN A 70 -1.94 -5.03 11.45
N TRP A 71 -2.02 -5.59 10.24
CA TRP A 71 -2.58 -4.88 9.10
C TRP A 71 -4.00 -4.41 9.38
N THR A 72 -4.25 -3.12 9.12
CA THR A 72 -5.55 -2.49 9.35
C THR A 72 -5.91 -1.66 8.14
N CYS A 73 -7.15 -1.77 7.67
CA CYS A 73 -7.65 -0.91 6.61
C CYS A 73 -7.89 0.49 7.18
N ILE A 74 -7.16 1.47 6.68
CA ILE A 74 -7.24 2.86 7.16
C ILE A 74 -7.95 3.79 6.18
N TYR A 75 -8.24 3.31 4.97
CA TYR A 75 -8.92 4.10 3.95
C TYR A 75 -9.62 3.16 2.98
N PHE A 76 -10.87 3.45 2.68
CA PHE A 76 -11.65 2.69 1.70
C PHE A 76 -12.64 3.64 1.02
N VAL A 77 -12.63 3.62 -0.32
CA VAL A 77 -13.58 4.37 -1.13
C VAL A 77 -13.99 3.52 -2.32
N GLU A 78 -15.28 3.47 -2.61
CA GLU A 78 -15.81 2.93 -3.87
C GLU A 78 -15.94 4.08 -4.86
N LEU A 79 -15.48 3.85 -6.08
CA LEU A 79 -15.46 4.87 -7.12
C LEU A 79 -16.65 4.72 -8.08
#